data_26cf6d0bfd2bc9d0bd2b0f90db0dd142
#
_entry.id   26cf6d0bfd2bc9d0bd2b0f90db0dd142
#
_cell.length_a   1.000
_cell.length_b   1.000
_cell.length_c   1.000
_cell.angle_alpha   90.00
_cell.angle_beta   90.00
_cell.angle_gamma   90.00
#
_symmetry.space_group_name_H-M   'P 1'
#
loop_
_entity.id
_entity.type
_entity.pdbx_description
1 polymer ?
#
loop_
_entity_poly.entity_id
_entity_poly.type
_entity_poly.pdbx_seq_one_letter_code
_entity_poly.pdbx_strand_id
1 'polypeptide(L)'
;MIATLRYEFRMQIRKRSVWIVPALTLVLFVLIGGSLLRDLFDPAERPPEARLAVVGLALQIHALLAIGFGCLLADRLVRDDRLRVAPILDATPASPARRLAGKYLGAGTATAVPIAVAYFGFATAYAVSSGSWSALLWALAAFGTVFLPGLLFVAAFALTVPLLMPAPLFRVLFAGYWLWGNVVTPDLMPTLSGTVIHPLGGYPMAALFDFAGIDGQDQWAGPIPGAALNFLRPDPTPLVAWLSIALLLVLAAAALTCGHLMRLAERTRS
;
A
#
# COMPACT_ATOMS: atom_id res chain seq x y z
N MET A 1 6.67 5.87 -22.88
CA MET A 1 6.02 5.55 -21.58
C MET A 1 5.28 4.21 -21.62
N ILE A 2 4.30 4.00 -22.51
CA ILE A 2 3.50 2.75 -22.57
C ILE A 2 4.38 1.51 -22.80
N ALA A 3 5.34 1.57 -23.74
CA ALA A 3 6.26 0.45 -23.97
C ALA A 3 7.07 0.09 -22.72
N THR A 4 7.62 1.10 -22.02
CA THR A 4 8.35 0.89 -20.76
C THR A 4 7.45 0.27 -19.69
N LEU A 5 6.24 0.80 -19.49
CA LEU A 5 5.25 0.26 -18.56
C LEU A 5 4.96 -1.22 -18.85
N ARG A 6 4.64 -1.54 -20.12
CA ARG A 6 4.32 -2.93 -20.54
C ARG A 6 5.49 -3.88 -20.32
N TYR A 7 6.71 -3.44 -20.62
CA TYR A 7 7.92 -4.23 -20.43
C TYR A 7 8.16 -4.47 -18.92
N GLU A 8 8.14 -3.41 -18.10
CA GLU A 8 8.34 -3.50 -16.66
C GLU A 8 7.27 -4.38 -16.00
N PHE A 9 6.01 -4.23 -16.39
CA PHE A 9 4.91 -5.07 -15.92
C PHE A 9 5.19 -6.55 -16.23
N ARG A 10 5.47 -6.88 -17.50
CA ARG A 10 5.73 -8.27 -17.92
C ARG A 10 6.95 -8.88 -17.23
N MET A 11 7.99 -8.08 -17.05
CA MET A 11 9.22 -8.53 -16.38
C MET A 11 8.97 -8.77 -14.88
N GLN A 12 8.19 -7.91 -14.23
CA GLN A 12 7.92 -8.00 -12.80
C GLN A 12 6.96 -9.13 -12.48
N ILE A 13 5.83 -9.24 -13.19
CA ILE A 13 4.80 -10.26 -12.93
C ILE A 13 5.30 -11.71 -13.10
N ARG A 14 6.33 -11.91 -13.94
CA ARG A 14 6.94 -13.22 -14.14
C ARG A 14 7.93 -13.64 -13.07
N LYS A 15 8.31 -12.74 -12.15
CA LYS A 15 9.21 -13.08 -11.05
C LYS A 15 8.48 -13.93 -10.02
N ARG A 16 9.06 -15.07 -9.66
CA ARG A 16 8.51 -15.95 -8.62
C ARG A 16 8.31 -15.24 -7.29
N SER A 17 9.24 -14.34 -6.92
CA SER A 17 9.15 -13.57 -5.67
C SER A 17 7.89 -12.70 -5.57
N VAL A 18 7.34 -12.20 -6.69
CA VAL A 18 6.11 -11.40 -6.71
C VAL A 18 4.88 -12.21 -6.28
N TRP A 19 4.91 -13.51 -6.47
CA TRP A 19 3.84 -14.43 -6.05
C TRP A 19 4.14 -15.10 -4.71
N ILE A 20 5.40 -15.50 -4.47
CA ILE A 20 5.79 -16.21 -3.24
C ILE A 20 5.67 -15.29 -2.01
N VAL A 21 6.16 -14.04 -2.10
CA VAL A 21 6.13 -13.13 -0.93
C VAL A 21 4.69 -12.82 -0.48
N PRO A 22 3.77 -12.39 -1.35
CA PRO A 22 2.37 -12.22 -0.94
C PRO A 22 1.71 -13.51 -0.47
N ALA A 23 2.00 -14.65 -1.11
CA ALA A 23 1.45 -15.94 -0.69
C ALA A 23 1.88 -16.32 0.74
N LEU A 24 3.18 -16.17 1.05
CA LEU A 24 3.67 -16.41 2.41
C LEU A 24 3.07 -15.43 3.42
N THR A 25 2.92 -14.16 3.03
CA THR A 25 2.29 -13.15 3.91
C THR A 25 0.82 -13.48 4.14
N LEU A 26 0.11 -14.01 3.13
CA LEU A 26 -1.27 -14.46 3.28
C LEU A 26 -1.39 -15.69 4.18
N VAL A 27 -0.45 -16.64 4.08
CA VAL A 27 -0.40 -17.77 5.02
C VAL A 27 -0.22 -17.24 6.45
N LEU A 28 0.68 -16.30 6.65
CA LEU A 28 0.88 -15.66 7.95
C LEU A 28 -0.39 -14.93 8.41
N PHE A 29 -1.07 -14.22 7.50
CA PHE A 29 -2.36 -13.58 7.78
C PHE A 29 -3.42 -14.58 8.27
N VAL A 30 -3.55 -15.73 7.59
CA VAL A 30 -4.50 -16.78 8.00
C VAL A 30 -4.14 -17.36 9.37
N LEU A 31 -2.84 -17.52 9.65
CA LEU A 31 -2.38 -18.06 10.93
C LEU A 31 -2.58 -17.09 12.11
N ILE A 32 -2.37 -15.78 11.89
CA ILE A 32 -2.49 -14.76 12.93
C ILE A 32 -3.92 -14.24 13.03
N GLY A 33 -4.57 -14.00 11.88
CA GLY A 33 -5.92 -13.43 11.75
C GLY A 33 -7.03 -14.48 11.82
N GLY A 34 -6.77 -15.65 12.39
CA GLY A 34 -7.73 -16.76 12.40
C GLY A 34 -9.05 -16.47 13.13
N SER A 35 -9.07 -15.57 14.13
CA SER A 35 -10.31 -15.11 14.77
C SER A 35 -11.16 -14.31 13.78
N LEU A 36 -10.59 -13.27 13.16
CA LEU A 36 -11.31 -12.48 12.17
C LEU A 36 -11.89 -13.32 11.03
N LEU A 37 -11.10 -14.28 10.52
CA LEU A 37 -11.59 -15.15 9.45
C LEU A 37 -12.72 -16.07 9.93
N ARG A 38 -12.69 -16.53 11.17
CA ARG A 38 -13.81 -17.27 11.77
C ARG A 38 -15.05 -16.40 11.82
N ASP A 39 -14.98 -15.21 12.40
CA ASP A 39 -16.10 -14.29 12.55
C ASP A 39 -16.73 -13.91 11.19
N LEU A 40 -15.90 -13.82 10.14
CA LEU A 40 -16.35 -13.53 8.78
C LEU A 40 -17.00 -14.72 8.06
N PHE A 41 -16.55 -15.94 8.36
CA PHE A 41 -16.93 -17.15 7.59
C PHE A 41 -17.63 -18.22 8.43
N ASP A 42 -17.88 -17.98 9.73
CA ASP A 42 -18.62 -18.93 10.58
C ASP A 42 -20.12 -18.87 10.26
N PRO A 43 -20.72 -19.96 9.80
CA PRO A 43 -22.16 -20.00 9.52
C PRO A 43 -23.03 -19.85 10.78
N ALA A 44 -22.49 -20.08 11.97
CA ALA A 44 -23.20 -19.98 13.24
C ALA A 44 -23.34 -18.54 13.73
N GLU A 45 -22.49 -17.64 13.25
CA GLU A 45 -22.56 -16.24 13.59
C GLU A 45 -23.31 -15.44 12.52
N ARG A 46 -23.95 -14.35 12.94
CA ARG A 46 -24.58 -13.42 11.98
C ARG A 46 -23.45 -12.74 11.20
N PRO A 47 -23.36 -12.92 9.87
CA PRO A 47 -22.29 -12.30 9.11
C PRO A 47 -22.33 -10.79 9.31
N PRO A 48 -21.19 -10.13 9.52
CA PRO A 48 -21.13 -8.68 9.63
C PRO A 48 -21.68 -8.02 8.35
N GLU A 49 -22.06 -6.77 8.43
CA GLU A 49 -22.49 -6.02 7.24
C GLU A 49 -21.42 -6.09 6.17
N ALA A 50 -21.82 -6.35 4.92
CA ALA A 50 -20.89 -6.56 3.79
C ALA A 50 -19.86 -5.45 3.63
N ARG A 51 -20.25 -4.21 3.90
CA ARG A 51 -19.38 -3.03 3.90
C ARG A 51 -18.26 -3.15 4.93
N LEU A 52 -18.59 -3.48 6.17
CA LEU A 52 -17.63 -3.61 7.28
C LEU A 52 -16.72 -4.82 7.09
N ALA A 53 -17.26 -5.94 6.62
CA ALA A 53 -16.49 -7.15 6.34
C ALA A 53 -15.37 -6.89 5.33
N VAL A 54 -15.67 -6.29 4.18
CA VAL A 54 -14.65 -6.04 3.13
C VAL A 54 -13.64 -4.98 3.52
N VAL A 55 -14.02 -4.00 4.34
CA VAL A 55 -13.09 -2.97 4.85
C VAL A 55 -12.17 -3.56 5.92
N GLY A 56 -12.67 -4.40 6.82
CA GLY A 56 -11.85 -5.15 7.77
C GLY A 56 -10.82 -6.05 7.07
N LEU A 57 -11.24 -6.77 6.02
CA LEU A 57 -10.32 -7.52 5.15
C LEU A 57 -9.29 -6.60 4.48
N ALA A 58 -9.71 -5.41 4.00
CA ALA A 58 -8.81 -4.44 3.40
C ALA A 58 -7.72 -4.00 4.38
N LEU A 59 -8.10 -3.63 5.60
CA LEU A 59 -7.18 -3.21 6.64
C LEU A 59 -6.12 -4.29 6.92
N GLN A 60 -6.56 -5.51 7.21
CA GLN A 60 -5.68 -6.61 7.61
C GLN A 60 -4.72 -7.03 6.49
N ILE A 61 -5.24 -7.17 5.26
CA ILE A 61 -4.44 -7.54 4.11
C ILE A 61 -3.44 -6.43 3.78
N HIS A 62 -3.86 -5.15 3.81
CA HIS A 62 -3.00 -4.02 3.52
C HIS A 62 -1.90 -3.87 4.57
N ALA A 63 -2.22 -4.01 5.85
CA ALA A 63 -1.25 -3.88 6.94
C ALA A 63 -0.05 -4.83 6.78
N LEU A 64 -0.28 -6.04 6.30
CA LEU A 64 0.77 -7.05 6.14
C LEU A 64 1.42 -7.03 4.75
N LEU A 65 0.60 -7.00 3.69
CA LEU A 65 1.12 -7.15 2.32
C LEU A 65 1.91 -5.94 1.82
N ALA A 66 1.68 -4.75 2.37
CA ALA A 66 2.42 -3.55 1.97
C ALA A 66 3.92 -3.64 2.32
N ILE A 67 4.31 -4.39 3.36
CA ILE A 67 5.72 -4.64 3.69
C ILE A 67 6.39 -5.39 2.53
N GLY A 68 5.81 -6.52 2.13
CA GLY A 68 6.29 -7.31 1.01
C GLY A 68 6.30 -6.53 -0.30
N PHE A 69 5.24 -5.75 -0.55
CA PHE A 69 5.12 -4.88 -1.71
C PHE A 69 6.26 -3.86 -1.81
N GLY A 70 6.54 -3.12 -0.74
CA GLY A 70 7.64 -2.15 -0.71
C GLY A 70 9.02 -2.82 -0.85
N CYS A 71 9.25 -3.93 -0.16
CA CYS A 71 10.50 -4.69 -0.26
C CYS A 71 10.78 -5.24 -1.66
N LEU A 72 9.75 -5.66 -2.40
CA LEU A 72 9.86 -6.16 -3.78
C LEU A 72 10.19 -5.06 -4.79
N LEU A 73 9.81 -3.82 -4.50
CA LEU A 73 10.06 -2.67 -5.38
C LEU A 73 11.42 -2.00 -5.14
N ALA A 74 12.04 -2.20 -3.98
CA ALA A 74 13.24 -1.49 -3.53
C ALA A 74 14.44 -1.53 -4.50
N ASP A 75 14.63 -2.60 -5.26
CA ASP A 75 15.77 -2.76 -6.18
C ASP A 75 15.50 -2.20 -7.60
N ARG A 76 14.28 -1.76 -7.89
CA ARG A 76 13.88 -1.56 -9.30
C ARG A 76 14.59 -0.42 -10.01
N LEU A 77 14.84 0.69 -9.32
CA LEU A 77 15.56 1.81 -9.93
C LEU A 77 17.08 1.63 -9.88
N VAL A 78 17.60 1.07 -8.79
CA VAL A 78 19.05 0.87 -8.60
C VAL A 78 19.59 -0.27 -9.48
N ARG A 79 18.73 -1.16 -9.91
CA ARG A 79 19.13 -2.34 -10.72
C ARG A 79 19.75 -1.96 -12.05
N ASP A 80 19.26 -0.92 -12.73
CA ASP A 80 19.80 -0.53 -14.04
C ASP A 80 21.24 -0.06 -13.92
N ASP A 81 21.54 0.66 -12.85
CA ASP A 81 22.90 1.17 -12.59
C ASP A 81 23.82 0.00 -12.24
N ARG A 82 23.37 -0.96 -11.42
CA ARG A 82 24.11 -2.17 -11.08
C ARG A 82 24.39 -3.06 -12.30
N LEU A 83 23.45 -3.14 -13.24
CA LEU A 83 23.60 -3.92 -14.47
C LEU A 83 24.34 -3.16 -15.57
N ARG A 84 24.76 -1.92 -15.32
CA ARG A 84 25.45 -1.03 -16.29
C ARG A 84 24.66 -0.87 -17.60
N VAL A 85 23.33 -0.96 -17.54
CA VAL A 85 22.46 -0.74 -18.71
C VAL A 85 21.96 0.71 -18.80
N ALA A 86 22.20 1.53 -17.78
CA ALA A 86 21.82 2.94 -17.75
C ALA A 86 22.30 3.72 -18.98
N PRO A 87 23.57 3.61 -19.46
CA PRO A 87 24.05 4.33 -20.65
C PRO A 87 23.29 3.92 -21.93
N ILE A 88 22.94 2.64 -22.06
CA ILE A 88 22.18 2.13 -23.22
C ILE A 88 20.76 2.69 -23.20
N LEU A 89 20.15 2.74 -22.02
CA LEU A 89 18.83 3.34 -21.85
C LEU A 89 18.83 4.85 -22.11
N ASP A 90 19.92 5.52 -21.78
CA ASP A 90 20.08 6.96 -22.00
C ASP A 90 20.27 7.33 -23.47
N ALA A 91 20.80 6.44 -24.27
CA ALA A 91 20.88 6.58 -25.73
C ALA A 91 19.50 6.46 -26.41
N THR A 92 18.44 6.05 -25.69
CA THR A 92 17.10 5.97 -26.27
C THR A 92 16.38 7.32 -26.26
N PRO A 93 15.51 7.64 -27.25
CA PRO A 93 14.82 8.94 -27.33
C PRO A 93 13.77 9.18 -26.24
N ALA A 94 13.60 8.25 -25.29
CA ALA A 94 12.61 8.37 -24.21
C ALA A 94 13.14 9.30 -23.10
N SER A 95 12.36 10.34 -22.74
CA SER A 95 12.72 11.22 -21.64
C SER A 95 12.86 10.47 -20.30
N PRO A 96 13.81 10.87 -19.43
CA PRO A 96 14.00 10.26 -18.11
C PRO A 96 12.75 10.21 -17.27
N ALA A 97 11.93 11.26 -17.27
CA ALA A 97 10.66 11.33 -16.55
C ALA A 97 9.65 10.27 -17.05
N ARG A 98 9.51 10.10 -18.39
CA ARG A 98 8.62 9.07 -18.97
C ARG A 98 9.09 7.65 -18.65
N ARG A 99 10.41 7.44 -18.53
CA ARG A 99 10.97 6.13 -18.11
C ARG A 99 10.68 5.87 -16.65
N LEU A 100 10.88 6.86 -15.76
CA LEU A 100 10.56 6.74 -14.34
C LEU A 100 9.08 6.44 -14.13
N ALA A 101 8.18 7.19 -14.79
CA ALA A 101 6.74 6.94 -14.73
C ALA A 101 6.38 5.54 -15.24
N GLY A 102 6.99 5.09 -16.34
CA GLY A 102 6.79 3.74 -16.87
C GLY A 102 7.24 2.64 -15.91
N LYS A 103 8.36 2.82 -15.22
CA LYS A 103 8.83 1.89 -14.18
C LYS A 103 7.95 1.90 -12.95
N TYR A 104 7.58 3.07 -12.47
CA TYR A 104 6.68 3.22 -11.32
C TYR A 104 5.34 2.52 -11.56
N LEU A 105 4.66 2.85 -12.65
CA LEU A 105 3.38 2.26 -12.98
C LEU A 105 3.50 0.78 -13.34
N GLY A 106 4.49 0.40 -14.15
CA GLY A 106 4.65 -0.99 -14.60
C GLY A 106 5.05 -1.94 -13.49
N ALA A 107 6.05 -1.60 -12.68
CA ALA A 107 6.48 -2.44 -11.58
C ALA A 107 5.46 -2.39 -10.42
N GLY A 108 4.91 -1.22 -10.11
CA GLY A 108 3.89 -1.05 -9.06
C GLY A 108 2.64 -1.87 -9.34
N THR A 109 2.05 -1.73 -10.53
CA THR A 109 0.85 -2.50 -10.90
C THR A 109 1.11 -4.01 -10.92
N ALA A 110 2.24 -4.46 -11.49
CA ALA A 110 2.57 -5.89 -11.50
C ALA A 110 2.71 -6.47 -10.08
N THR A 111 3.28 -5.71 -9.15
CA THR A 111 3.44 -6.16 -7.76
C THR A 111 2.12 -6.06 -6.97
N ALA A 112 1.22 -5.15 -7.36
CA ALA A 112 -0.11 -5.02 -6.77
C ALA A 112 -1.10 -6.14 -7.21
N VAL A 113 -0.87 -6.79 -8.37
CA VAL A 113 -1.77 -7.85 -8.88
C VAL A 113 -2.00 -8.97 -7.87
N PRO A 114 -1.00 -9.60 -7.24
CA PRO A 114 -1.25 -10.66 -6.25
C PRO A 114 -2.05 -10.16 -5.04
N ILE A 115 -1.84 -8.92 -4.62
CA ILE A 115 -2.60 -8.29 -3.52
C ILE A 115 -4.07 -8.14 -3.90
N ALA A 116 -4.32 -7.62 -5.11
CA ALA A 116 -5.68 -7.47 -5.63
C ALA A 116 -6.37 -8.84 -5.77
N VAL A 117 -5.67 -9.85 -6.31
CA VAL A 117 -6.20 -11.21 -6.44
C VAL A 117 -6.58 -11.77 -5.08
N ALA A 118 -5.72 -11.61 -4.06
CA ALA A 118 -6.02 -12.06 -2.71
C ALA A 118 -7.23 -11.34 -2.12
N TYR A 119 -7.23 -10.01 -2.18
CA TYR A 119 -8.30 -9.21 -1.60
C TYR A 119 -9.66 -9.50 -2.25
N PHE A 120 -9.75 -9.46 -3.58
CA PHE A 120 -10.99 -9.78 -4.28
C PHE A 120 -11.37 -11.25 -4.18
N GLY A 121 -10.40 -12.15 -4.01
CA GLY A 121 -10.65 -13.56 -3.71
C GLY A 121 -11.38 -13.74 -2.38
N PHE A 122 -10.88 -13.12 -1.30
CA PHE A 122 -11.56 -13.12 0.00
C PHE A 122 -12.92 -12.42 -0.03
N ALA A 123 -13.02 -11.27 -0.72
CA ALA A 123 -14.30 -10.57 -0.87
C ALA A 123 -15.34 -11.42 -1.62
N THR A 124 -14.90 -12.17 -2.65
CA THR A 124 -15.77 -13.09 -3.39
C THR A 124 -16.19 -14.28 -2.52
N ALA A 125 -15.26 -14.85 -1.76
CA ALA A 125 -15.56 -15.93 -0.82
C ALA A 125 -16.60 -15.48 0.22
N TYR A 126 -16.44 -14.27 0.77
CA TYR A 126 -17.42 -13.66 1.67
C TYR A 126 -18.77 -13.45 0.99
N ALA A 127 -18.82 -12.91 -0.24
CA ALA A 127 -20.06 -12.70 -0.98
C ALA A 127 -20.84 -14.01 -1.21
N VAL A 128 -20.11 -15.09 -1.49
CA VAL A 128 -20.70 -16.43 -1.69
C VAL A 128 -21.21 -17.01 -0.37
N SER A 129 -20.42 -16.94 0.71
CA SER A 129 -20.78 -17.52 2.01
C SER A 129 -21.96 -16.79 2.68
N SER A 130 -21.98 -15.44 2.60
CA SER A 130 -23.03 -14.60 3.19
C SER A 130 -24.25 -14.39 2.29
N GLY A 131 -24.17 -14.74 1.00
CA GLY A 131 -25.20 -14.42 0.00
C GLY A 131 -25.25 -12.93 -0.38
N SER A 132 -24.34 -12.09 0.11
CA SER A 132 -24.35 -10.63 -0.05
C SER A 132 -23.44 -10.17 -1.20
N TRP A 133 -23.98 -10.16 -2.43
CA TRP A 133 -23.22 -9.73 -3.63
C TRP A 133 -22.83 -8.24 -3.63
N SER A 134 -23.48 -7.41 -2.80
CA SER A 134 -23.08 -6.03 -2.58
C SER A 134 -21.65 -5.90 -2.03
N ALA A 135 -21.12 -6.94 -1.39
CA ALA A 135 -19.73 -7.00 -0.92
C ALA A 135 -18.72 -6.72 -2.02
N LEU A 136 -18.97 -7.15 -3.27
CA LEU A 136 -18.05 -6.89 -4.38
C LEU A 136 -18.00 -5.42 -4.79
N LEU A 137 -19.12 -4.71 -4.72
CA LEU A 137 -19.15 -3.26 -4.99
C LEU A 137 -18.43 -2.49 -3.88
N TRP A 138 -18.68 -2.87 -2.62
CA TRP A 138 -17.96 -2.30 -1.48
C TRP A 138 -16.48 -2.62 -1.52
N ALA A 139 -16.11 -3.83 -1.93
CA ALA A 139 -14.71 -4.20 -2.11
C ALA A 139 -14.01 -3.35 -3.19
N LEU A 140 -14.69 -3.07 -4.30
CA LEU A 140 -14.16 -2.20 -5.35
C LEU A 140 -13.95 -0.77 -4.83
N ALA A 141 -14.92 -0.23 -4.10
CA ALA A 141 -14.83 1.09 -3.48
C ALA A 141 -13.69 1.15 -2.45
N ALA A 142 -13.57 0.16 -1.56
CA ALA A 142 -12.50 0.08 -0.58
C ALA A 142 -11.12 -0.11 -1.24
N PHE A 143 -11.03 -0.90 -2.32
CA PHE A 143 -9.79 -1.02 -3.08
C PHE A 143 -9.34 0.33 -3.65
N GLY A 144 -10.26 1.11 -4.21
CA GLY A 144 -9.97 2.42 -4.80
C GLY A 144 -9.62 3.51 -3.79
N THR A 145 -10.24 3.49 -2.61
CA THR A 145 -10.11 4.58 -1.61
C THR A 145 -9.16 4.23 -0.45
N VAL A 146 -9.02 2.96 -0.10
CA VAL A 146 -8.16 2.51 1.02
C VAL A 146 -6.85 1.93 0.48
N PHE A 147 -6.89 0.92 -0.40
CA PHE A 147 -5.68 0.26 -0.87
C PHE A 147 -4.86 1.10 -1.84
N LEU A 148 -5.49 1.58 -2.91
CA LEU A 148 -4.78 2.16 -4.05
C LEU A 148 -3.94 3.38 -3.67
N PRO A 149 -4.42 4.36 -2.88
CA PRO A 149 -3.61 5.51 -2.47
C PRO A 149 -2.39 5.10 -1.66
N GLY A 150 -2.55 4.17 -0.71
CA GLY A 150 -1.45 3.64 0.10
C GLY A 150 -0.42 2.88 -0.74
N LEU A 151 -0.85 2.01 -1.67
CA LEU A 151 0.04 1.28 -2.56
C LEU A 151 0.80 2.23 -3.50
N LEU A 152 0.16 3.27 -4.02
CA LEU A 152 0.81 4.28 -4.84
C LEU A 152 1.88 5.05 -4.05
N PHE A 153 1.57 5.44 -2.82
CA PHE A 153 2.55 6.06 -1.92
C PHE A 153 3.72 5.13 -1.63
N VAL A 154 3.46 3.89 -1.19
CA VAL A 154 4.50 2.89 -0.88
C VAL A 154 5.35 2.59 -2.10
N ALA A 155 4.75 2.47 -3.30
CA ALA A 155 5.51 2.24 -4.54
C ALA A 155 6.48 3.40 -4.84
N ALA A 156 6.02 4.66 -4.70
CA ALA A 156 6.87 5.83 -4.92
C ALA A 156 8.02 5.87 -3.91
N PHE A 157 7.72 5.66 -2.63
CA PHE A 157 8.69 5.63 -1.54
C PHE A 157 9.72 4.51 -1.73
N ALA A 158 9.26 3.28 -2.01
CA ALA A 158 10.12 2.11 -2.20
C ALA A 158 10.99 2.18 -3.46
N LEU A 159 10.60 2.96 -4.46
CA LEU A 159 11.41 3.19 -5.65
C LEU A 159 12.46 4.27 -5.44
N THR A 160 12.15 5.32 -4.67
CA THR A 160 12.99 6.52 -4.60
C THR A 160 13.98 6.49 -3.43
N VAL A 161 13.57 6.02 -2.25
CA VAL A 161 14.46 6.01 -1.07
C VAL A 161 15.70 5.12 -1.25
N PRO A 162 15.67 3.98 -1.97
CA PRO A 162 16.87 3.20 -2.26
C PRO A 162 17.90 3.90 -3.17
N LEU A 163 17.62 5.07 -3.70
CA LEU A 163 18.62 5.93 -4.34
C LEU A 163 19.55 6.59 -3.30
N LEU A 164 19.08 6.75 -2.05
CA LEU A 164 19.82 7.38 -0.95
C LEU A 164 20.57 6.37 -0.07
N MET A 165 20.15 5.11 -0.09
CA MET A 165 20.73 4.07 0.77
C MET A 165 20.70 2.69 0.09
N PRO A 166 21.54 1.73 0.54
CA PRO A 166 21.50 0.37 0.02
C PRO A 166 20.12 -0.30 0.20
N ALA A 167 19.65 -0.99 -0.85
CA ALA A 167 18.33 -1.64 -0.82
C ALA A 167 18.11 -2.64 0.33
N PRO A 168 19.11 -3.41 0.79
CA PRO A 168 18.95 -4.26 1.98
C PRO A 168 18.65 -3.44 3.24
N LEU A 169 19.36 -2.32 3.45
CA LEU A 169 19.12 -1.42 4.58
C LEU A 169 17.72 -0.81 4.51
N PHE A 170 17.33 -0.35 3.31
CA PHE A 170 15.97 0.15 3.09
C PHE A 170 14.91 -0.87 3.51
N ARG A 171 15.04 -2.15 3.13
CA ARG A 171 14.05 -3.18 3.45
C ARG A 171 13.86 -3.34 4.97
N VAL A 172 14.96 -3.36 5.73
CA VAL A 172 14.91 -3.47 7.20
C VAL A 172 14.26 -2.23 7.80
N LEU A 173 14.70 -1.04 7.40
CA LEU A 173 14.16 0.22 7.89
C LEU A 173 12.70 0.43 7.48
N PHE A 174 12.33 0.03 6.27
CA PHE A 174 10.95 0.12 5.79
C PHE A 174 10.02 -0.81 6.56
N ALA A 175 10.42 -2.06 6.80
CA ALA A 175 9.62 -2.98 7.61
C ALA A 175 9.46 -2.46 9.05
N GLY A 176 10.53 -1.97 9.67
CA GLY A 176 10.49 -1.35 10.99
C GLY A 176 9.60 -0.11 11.04
N TYR A 177 9.77 0.80 10.07
CA TYR A 177 8.93 1.99 9.92
C TYR A 177 7.45 1.61 9.71
N TRP A 178 7.17 0.63 8.86
CA TRP A 178 5.81 0.22 8.55
C TRP A 178 5.09 -0.29 9.80
N LEU A 179 5.72 -1.20 10.54
CA LEU A 179 5.16 -1.74 11.77
C LEU A 179 5.00 -0.64 12.83
N TRP A 180 6.08 0.10 13.12
CA TRP A 180 6.03 1.17 14.12
C TRP A 180 5.06 2.29 13.73
N GLY A 181 5.14 2.79 12.49
CA GLY A 181 4.42 3.98 12.06
C GLY A 181 2.95 3.75 11.73
N ASN A 182 2.56 2.51 11.39
CA ASN A 182 1.24 2.25 10.86
C ASN A 182 0.44 1.16 11.61
N VAL A 183 1.10 0.26 12.32
CA VAL A 183 0.42 -0.85 13.02
C VAL A 183 0.36 -0.61 14.53
N VAL A 184 1.42 -0.03 15.10
CA VAL A 184 1.44 0.28 16.54
C VAL A 184 0.50 1.45 16.84
N THR A 185 -0.32 1.27 17.88
CA THR A 185 -1.29 2.28 18.31
C THR A 185 -0.59 3.49 18.97
N PRO A 186 -1.12 4.70 18.80
CA PRO A 186 -0.52 5.92 19.36
C PRO A 186 -0.54 6.01 20.90
N ASP A 187 -1.33 5.16 21.56
CA ASP A 187 -1.39 5.08 23.04
C ASP A 187 -0.13 4.47 23.62
N LEU A 188 0.54 3.60 22.88
CA LEU A 188 1.77 2.92 23.33
C LEU A 188 3.01 3.79 23.13
N MET A 189 3.08 4.49 21.99
CA MET A 189 4.21 5.36 21.64
C MET A 189 3.82 6.33 20.51
N PRO A 190 4.59 7.43 20.31
CA PRO A 190 4.35 8.34 19.19
C PRO A 190 4.46 7.61 17.83
N THR A 191 3.35 7.49 17.09
CA THR A 191 3.26 6.84 15.78
C THR A 191 2.48 7.70 14.80
N LEU A 192 2.55 7.34 13.51
CA LEU A 192 1.75 7.97 12.44
C LEU A 192 0.39 7.29 12.27
N SER A 193 0.11 6.22 13.01
CA SER A 193 -1.18 5.54 12.98
C SER A 193 -2.31 6.52 13.33
N GLY A 194 -3.41 6.44 12.59
CA GLY A 194 -4.58 7.31 12.77
C GLY A 194 -4.40 8.76 12.32
N THR A 195 -3.28 9.14 11.69
CA THR A 195 -3.09 10.49 11.11
C THR A 195 -3.62 10.57 9.68
N VAL A 196 -3.81 11.81 9.17
CA VAL A 196 -4.24 12.05 7.76
C VAL A 196 -3.24 11.56 6.71
N ILE A 197 -1.99 11.30 7.09
CA ILE A 197 -0.95 10.76 6.21
C ILE A 197 -0.74 9.25 6.39
N HIS A 198 -1.65 8.59 7.12
CA HIS A 198 -1.58 7.16 7.38
C HIS A 198 -1.89 6.33 6.12
N PRO A 199 -0.91 5.61 5.55
CA PRO A 199 -1.08 4.96 4.26
C PRO A 199 -2.00 3.72 4.28
N LEU A 200 -2.39 3.23 5.46
CA LEU A 200 -3.40 2.16 5.58
C LEU A 200 -4.83 2.63 5.30
N GLY A 201 -5.07 3.93 5.12
CA GLY A 201 -6.36 4.44 4.73
C GLY A 201 -7.37 4.54 5.89
N GLY A 202 -6.92 4.83 7.12
CA GLY A 202 -7.78 4.97 8.30
C GLY A 202 -8.93 5.96 8.10
N TYR A 203 -8.66 7.14 7.56
CA TYR A 203 -9.69 8.14 7.28
C TYR A 203 -10.74 7.72 6.25
N PRO A 204 -10.38 7.18 5.06
CA PRO A 204 -11.36 6.57 4.17
C PRO A 204 -12.19 5.48 4.85
N MET A 205 -11.57 4.59 5.63
CA MET A 205 -12.29 3.54 6.34
C MET A 205 -13.31 4.10 7.33
N ALA A 206 -12.91 5.03 8.19
CA ALA A 206 -13.79 5.63 9.19
C ALA A 206 -14.91 6.47 8.56
N ALA A 207 -14.59 7.37 7.63
CA ALA A 207 -15.52 8.39 7.17
C ALA A 207 -16.36 8.00 5.94
N LEU A 208 -15.91 7.04 5.11
CA LEU A 208 -16.64 6.59 3.91
C LEU A 208 -17.33 5.24 4.12
N PHE A 209 -16.88 4.45 5.10
CA PHE A 209 -17.42 3.12 5.36
C PHE A 209 -17.95 2.94 6.77
N ASP A 210 -17.94 3.99 7.62
CA ASP A 210 -18.33 3.95 9.05
C ASP A 210 -17.63 2.79 9.81
N PHE A 211 -16.37 2.54 9.47
CA PHE A 211 -15.60 1.46 10.06
C PHE A 211 -14.87 1.97 11.30
N ALA A 212 -15.33 1.53 12.47
CA ALA A 212 -14.77 1.90 13.79
C ALA A 212 -13.74 0.88 14.31
N GLY A 213 -13.26 -0.03 13.47
CA GLY A 213 -12.41 -1.15 13.87
C GLY A 213 -13.19 -2.47 13.88
N ILE A 214 -12.45 -3.59 14.06
CA ILE A 214 -13.03 -4.93 14.02
C ILE A 214 -13.97 -5.15 15.21
N ASP A 215 -13.58 -4.63 16.39
CA ASP A 215 -14.35 -4.75 17.64
C ASP A 215 -15.12 -3.46 17.99
N GLY A 216 -15.21 -2.50 17.08
CA GLY A 216 -15.87 -1.21 17.30
C GLY A 216 -15.13 -0.27 18.30
N GLN A 217 -13.94 -0.67 18.77
CA GLN A 217 -13.15 0.05 19.75
C GLN A 217 -11.86 0.67 19.18
N ASP A 218 -11.43 0.21 18.02
CA ASP A 218 -10.19 0.68 17.40
C ASP A 218 -10.43 1.94 16.58
N GLN A 219 -10.04 3.09 17.09
CA GLN A 219 -10.03 4.32 16.30
C GLN A 219 -8.82 4.35 15.35
N TRP A 220 -9.03 3.98 14.09
CA TRP A 220 -8.01 4.06 13.03
C TRP A 220 -7.90 5.46 12.41
N ALA A 221 -8.70 6.42 12.86
CA ALA A 221 -8.66 7.82 12.45
C ALA A 221 -9.29 8.70 13.52
N GLY A 222 -8.83 9.95 13.62
CA GLY A 222 -9.39 10.94 14.53
C GLY A 222 -8.54 11.20 15.77
N PRO A 223 -8.98 12.17 16.59
CA PRO A 223 -8.25 12.60 17.79
C PRO A 223 -8.16 11.49 18.83
N ILE A 224 -6.97 11.29 19.40
CA ILE A 224 -6.73 10.34 20.49
C ILE A 224 -6.20 11.14 21.68
N PRO A 225 -6.91 11.17 22.83
CA PRO A 225 -6.48 11.93 24.00
C PRO A 225 -5.07 11.55 24.45
N GLY A 226 -4.20 12.54 24.60
CA GLY A 226 -2.81 12.34 25.04
C GLY A 226 -1.84 11.85 23.96
N ALA A 227 -2.30 11.49 22.77
CA ALA A 227 -1.40 11.02 21.71
C ALA A 227 -0.55 12.17 21.14
N ALA A 228 0.71 11.86 20.84
CA ALA A 228 1.57 12.77 20.09
C ALA A 228 1.03 12.97 18.67
N LEU A 229 1.36 14.11 18.03
CA LEU A 229 0.92 14.46 16.67
C LEU A 229 -0.61 14.55 16.49
N ASN A 230 -1.35 14.85 17.57
CA ASN A 230 -2.81 14.90 17.52
C ASN A 230 -3.36 16.00 16.57
N PHE A 231 -2.51 17.01 16.24
CA PHE A 231 -2.82 18.01 15.20
C PHE A 231 -2.94 17.41 13.77
N LEU A 232 -2.40 16.23 13.55
CA LEU A 232 -2.56 15.46 12.30
C LEU A 232 -3.74 14.48 12.35
N ARG A 233 -4.54 14.52 13.42
CA ARG A 233 -5.69 13.63 13.66
C ARG A 233 -6.99 14.43 13.80
N PRO A 234 -7.44 15.19 12.76
CA PRO A 234 -8.73 15.84 12.80
C PRO A 234 -9.87 14.80 12.87
N ASP A 235 -11.08 15.26 13.21
CA ASP A 235 -12.26 14.38 13.20
C ASP A 235 -12.48 13.75 11.82
N PRO A 236 -12.82 12.45 11.76
CA PRO A 236 -13.03 11.75 10.49
C PRO A 236 -14.31 12.23 9.81
N THR A 237 -14.16 13.02 8.78
CA THR A 237 -15.24 13.48 7.90
C THR A 237 -14.96 13.06 6.46
N PRO A 238 -15.98 12.96 5.59
CA PRO A 238 -15.76 12.64 4.17
C PRO A 238 -14.76 13.58 3.48
N LEU A 239 -14.76 14.87 3.84
CA LEU A 239 -13.79 15.85 3.32
C LEU A 239 -12.36 15.49 3.73
N VAL A 240 -12.15 15.15 5.03
CA VAL A 240 -10.83 14.76 5.54
C VAL A 240 -10.38 13.43 4.96
N ALA A 241 -11.29 12.49 4.68
CA ALA A 241 -10.95 11.25 3.97
C ALA A 241 -10.39 11.53 2.57
N TRP A 242 -11.05 12.38 1.79
CA TRP A 242 -10.54 12.78 0.47
C TRP A 242 -9.24 13.59 0.56
N LEU A 243 -9.09 14.44 1.57
CA LEU A 243 -7.84 15.15 1.83
C LEU A 243 -6.70 14.18 2.15
N SER A 244 -6.94 13.17 2.97
CA SER A 244 -5.95 12.11 3.29
C SER A 244 -5.50 11.38 2.01
N ILE A 245 -6.43 10.98 1.15
CA ILE A 245 -6.12 10.38 -0.15
C ILE A 245 -5.27 11.32 -1.00
N ALA A 246 -5.68 12.58 -1.13
CA ALA A 246 -4.96 13.58 -1.91
C ALA A 246 -3.54 13.82 -1.38
N LEU A 247 -3.35 13.89 -0.05
CA LEU A 247 -2.04 14.05 0.58
C LEU A 247 -1.11 12.86 0.26
N LEU A 248 -1.59 11.62 0.33
CA LEU A 248 -0.80 10.45 -0.03
C LEU A 248 -0.35 10.49 -1.50
N LEU A 249 -1.25 10.91 -2.40
CA LEU A 249 -0.92 11.05 -3.83
C LEU A 249 0.09 12.19 -4.09
N VAL A 250 -0.05 13.31 -3.37
CA VAL A 250 0.91 14.42 -3.43
C VAL A 250 2.28 13.99 -2.90
N LEU A 251 2.32 13.26 -1.78
CA LEU A 251 3.57 12.71 -1.23
C LEU A 251 4.22 11.71 -2.19
N ALA A 252 3.42 10.86 -2.85
CA ALA A 252 3.92 9.95 -3.89
C ALA A 252 4.52 10.72 -5.08
N ALA A 253 3.84 11.76 -5.57
CA ALA A 253 4.33 12.62 -6.63
C ALA A 253 5.60 13.36 -6.23
N ALA A 254 5.66 13.90 -5.02
CA ALA A 254 6.84 14.57 -4.47
C ALA A 254 8.05 13.61 -4.39
N ALA A 255 7.86 12.39 -3.87
CA ALA A 255 8.91 11.38 -3.81
C ALA A 255 9.46 11.05 -5.20
N LEU A 256 8.59 10.83 -6.19
CA LEU A 256 9.01 10.56 -7.58
C LEU A 256 9.74 11.75 -8.21
N THR A 257 9.30 12.97 -7.93
CA THR A 257 9.95 14.20 -8.42
C THR A 257 11.34 14.35 -7.81
N CYS A 258 11.48 14.16 -6.50
CA CYS A 258 12.78 14.17 -5.82
C CYS A 258 13.71 13.09 -6.41
N GLY A 259 13.25 11.86 -6.58
CA GLY A 259 14.05 10.81 -7.22
C GLY A 259 14.44 11.11 -8.66
N HIS A 260 13.58 11.80 -9.42
CA HIS A 260 13.91 12.28 -10.76
C HIS A 260 15.01 13.34 -10.75
N LEU A 261 14.89 14.36 -9.90
CA LEU A 261 15.87 15.44 -9.77
C LEU A 261 17.24 14.93 -9.32
N MET A 262 17.28 13.99 -8.37
CA MET A 262 18.51 13.36 -7.91
C MET A 262 19.24 12.68 -9.07
N ARG A 263 18.55 11.90 -9.90
CA ARG A 263 19.14 11.24 -11.08
C ARG A 263 19.63 12.23 -12.14
N LEU A 264 18.94 13.34 -12.32
CA LEU A 264 19.41 14.41 -13.21
C LEU A 264 20.71 15.04 -12.68
N ALA A 265 20.77 15.32 -11.38
CA ALA A 265 21.97 15.89 -10.76
C ALA A 265 23.18 14.95 -10.82
N GLU A 266 23.01 13.65 -10.71
CA GLU A 266 24.07 12.64 -10.88
C GLU A 266 24.64 12.66 -12.30
N ARG A 267 23.80 12.78 -13.33
CA ARG A 267 24.21 12.85 -14.75
C ARG A 267 24.98 14.10 -15.12
N THR A 268 24.73 15.21 -14.44
CA THR A 268 25.47 16.46 -14.68
C THR A 268 26.85 16.49 -14.01
N ARG A 269 27.11 15.54 -13.12
CA ARG A 269 28.40 15.39 -12.41
C ARG A 269 29.34 14.36 -13.05
N SER A 270 28.80 13.46 -13.87
CA SER A 270 29.54 12.44 -14.64
C SER A 270 29.95 12.96 -16.02
#